data_2718a642aff6c3b86704b4de12798d92
#
_entry.id   2718a642aff6c3b86704b4de12798d92
#
_cell.length_a   1.000
_cell.length_b   1.000
_cell.length_c   1.000
_cell.angle_alpha   90.00
_cell.angle_beta   90.00
_cell.angle_gamma   90.00
#
_symmetry.space_group_name_H-M   'P 1'
#
loop_
_entity.id
_entity.type
_entity.pdbx_description
1 polymer ?
#
loop_
_entity_poly.entity_id
_entity_poly.type
_entity_poly.pdbx_seq_one_letter_code
_entity_poly.pdbx_strand_id
1 'polypeptide(L)'
;MKHIPAIFAKLKAPRNIFLAALLVFLWTALRATAQENPAGPQSPPPEHKIERVIGVAQPEAPPSLPPAQIISALAKKEDLNFAERPLYSYRRTVRIQEFGPDGKPSGEYNATYQVVRSSSGQLYEKALAAPESSLQYLQFEPDDAHYLGSVPAFPLTTDQLAKYNVKFLSSEKVDEIDCYIFEVHPKVLDRKHPLFEGILWVDEKYLDVVKTYGKWVTDLGPMHAGSLPFNMFETYRENVEGKYWFPNYSRSEDVYKLNGHDVPVRVTIKWSDFKAFPPVEVSRPATTQPPAAAPAAKP
;
A
#
# COMPACT_ATOMS: atom_id res chain seq x y z
N MET A 1 72.90 41.79 -8.69
CA MET A 1 72.58 41.95 -7.26
C MET A 1 71.62 43.13 -7.11
N LYS A 2 70.32 42.87 -6.89
CA LYS A 2 69.36 43.87 -6.40
C LYS A 2 68.31 43.15 -5.55
N HIS A 3 68.30 43.48 -4.29
CA HIS A 3 67.32 43.01 -3.31
C HIS A 3 65.92 43.59 -3.60
N ILE A 4 64.89 42.74 -3.45
CA ILE A 4 63.48 43.17 -3.41
C ILE A 4 62.99 42.78 -2.02
N PRO A 5 62.42 43.67 -1.20
CA PRO A 5 61.86 43.33 0.08
C PRO A 5 60.42 42.85 -0.04
N ALA A 6 60.08 41.76 0.69
CA ALA A 6 58.72 41.23 0.82
C ALA A 6 57.89 42.11 1.78
N ILE A 7 56.78 42.62 1.26
CA ILE A 7 55.77 43.33 2.08
C ILE A 7 54.71 42.33 2.51
N PHE A 8 54.73 41.96 3.81
CA PHE A 8 53.63 41.23 4.42
C PHE A 8 52.52 42.21 4.84
N ALA A 9 51.44 42.24 4.06
CA ALA A 9 50.21 42.92 4.47
C ALA A 9 49.37 42.00 5.38
N LYS A 10 49.27 42.36 6.66
CA LYS A 10 48.36 41.74 7.63
C LYS A 10 46.91 42.16 7.27
N LEU A 11 46.13 41.29 6.67
CA LEU A 11 44.67 41.44 6.57
C LEU A 11 44.06 41.13 7.95
N LYS A 12 43.53 42.14 8.61
CA LYS A 12 42.63 41.99 9.78
C LYS A 12 41.24 41.55 9.22
N ALA A 13 40.87 40.31 9.40
CA ALA A 13 39.51 39.85 9.13
C ALA A 13 38.50 40.48 10.12
N PRO A 14 37.39 41.03 9.64
CA PRO A 14 36.42 41.64 10.53
C PRO A 14 35.69 40.54 11.36
N ARG A 15 35.67 40.76 12.66
CA ARG A 15 35.12 39.88 13.72
C ARG A 15 33.63 39.53 13.52
N ASN A 16 32.95 40.18 12.61
CA ASN A 16 31.51 40.00 12.33
C ASN A 16 31.18 38.87 11.33
N ILE A 17 32.19 38.36 10.60
CA ILE A 17 31.97 37.24 9.64
C ILE A 17 31.80 35.90 10.39
N PHE A 18 32.50 35.74 11.54
CA PHE A 18 32.38 34.53 12.36
C PHE A 18 31.02 34.40 13.06
N LEU A 19 30.39 35.52 13.44
CA LEU A 19 29.06 35.49 14.06
C LEU A 19 27.96 35.14 13.02
N ALA A 20 28.08 35.61 11.78
CA ALA A 20 27.12 35.29 10.71
C ALA A 20 27.23 33.82 10.29
N ALA A 21 28.42 33.24 10.18
CA ALA A 21 28.64 31.83 9.89
C ALA A 21 28.10 30.91 11.01
N LEU A 22 28.22 31.29 12.28
CA LEU A 22 27.70 30.53 13.41
C LEU A 22 26.17 30.54 13.44
N LEU A 23 25.52 31.66 13.10
CA LEU A 23 24.05 31.76 13.04
C LEU A 23 23.47 30.97 11.86
N VAL A 24 24.15 30.91 10.71
CA VAL A 24 23.72 30.07 9.57
C VAL A 24 23.87 28.59 9.92
N PHE A 25 24.92 28.18 10.64
CA PHE A 25 25.08 26.80 11.09
C PHE A 25 24.05 26.40 12.15
N LEU A 26 23.67 27.31 13.05
CA LEU A 26 22.59 27.06 14.03
C LEU A 26 21.23 26.95 13.36
N TRP A 27 20.98 27.69 12.29
CA TRP A 27 19.70 27.62 11.54
C TRP A 27 19.57 26.37 10.68
N THR A 28 20.67 25.80 10.19
CA THR A 28 20.66 24.51 9.50
C THR A 28 20.57 23.33 10.44
N ALA A 29 21.11 23.44 11.67
CA ALA A 29 21.02 22.39 12.68
C ALA A 29 19.62 22.28 13.33
N LEU A 30 18.81 23.35 13.33
CA LEU A 30 17.43 23.31 13.86
C LEU A 30 16.40 22.78 12.86
N ARG A 31 16.77 22.45 11.61
CA ARG A 31 15.89 21.80 10.64
C ARG A 31 16.10 20.29 10.48
N ALA A 32 16.95 19.70 11.30
CA ALA A 32 17.00 18.25 11.48
C ALA A 32 15.98 17.79 12.54
N THR A 33 14.77 18.36 12.52
CA THR A 33 13.63 17.64 13.08
C THR A 33 13.42 16.47 12.16
N ALA A 34 13.48 15.27 12.72
CA ALA A 34 13.21 14.01 12.03
C ALA A 34 12.09 14.23 11.03
N GLN A 35 12.41 14.15 9.75
CA GLN A 35 11.42 14.15 8.69
C GLN A 35 10.75 12.80 8.85
N GLU A 36 9.65 12.78 9.63
CA GLU A 36 8.77 11.61 9.68
C GLU A 36 8.50 11.25 8.23
N ASN A 37 8.93 10.05 7.83
CA ASN A 37 8.77 9.63 6.47
C ASN A 37 7.28 9.29 6.23
N PRO A 38 6.51 10.16 5.58
CA PRO A 38 5.07 9.97 5.41
C PRO A 38 4.74 8.85 4.42
N ALA A 39 5.75 8.25 3.79
CA ALA A 39 5.56 7.28 2.72
C ALA A 39 5.22 5.87 3.21
N GLY A 40 5.23 5.61 4.53
CA GLY A 40 5.02 4.28 5.09
C GLY A 40 6.32 3.49 5.27
N PRO A 41 6.26 2.20 5.64
CA PRO A 41 7.42 1.36 5.85
C PRO A 41 8.32 1.32 4.60
N GLN A 42 9.62 1.63 4.78
CA GLN A 42 10.57 1.75 3.67
C GLN A 42 11.28 0.43 3.36
N SER A 43 11.43 -0.41 4.38
CA SER A 43 12.10 -1.70 4.20
C SER A 43 11.19 -2.67 3.47
N PRO A 44 11.69 -3.37 2.44
CA PRO A 44 10.95 -4.46 1.84
C PRO A 44 10.73 -5.56 2.89
N PRO A 45 9.63 -6.35 2.80
CA PRO A 45 9.43 -7.48 3.67
C PRO A 45 10.64 -8.43 3.64
N PRO A 46 10.98 -9.08 4.78
CA PRO A 46 12.08 -10.02 4.83
C PRO A 46 11.88 -11.14 3.80
N GLU A 47 12.98 -11.58 3.17
CA GLU A 47 12.95 -12.62 2.13
C GLU A 47 12.63 -14.03 2.64
N HIS A 48 12.55 -14.20 3.96
CA HIS A 48 12.29 -15.49 4.58
C HIS A 48 10.79 -15.75 4.78
N LYS A 49 10.43 -17.02 4.82
CA LYS A 49 9.08 -17.47 5.15
C LYS A 49 8.65 -16.85 6.48
N ILE A 50 7.55 -16.11 6.45
CA ILE A 50 7.01 -15.47 7.66
C ILE A 50 6.14 -16.51 8.36
N GLU A 51 6.75 -17.29 9.23
CA GLU A 51 6.00 -18.06 10.23
C GLU A 51 5.74 -17.14 11.43
N ARG A 52 4.69 -16.33 11.35
CA ARG A 52 4.17 -15.71 12.57
C ARG A 52 3.32 -16.74 13.30
N VAL A 53 3.93 -17.32 14.31
CA VAL A 53 3.15 -17.88 15.40
C VAL A 53 2.48 -16.68 16.06
N ILE A 54 1.16 -16.58 15.95
CA ILE A 54 0.37 -15.64 16.73
C ILE A 54 0.48 -16.13 18.17
N GLY A 55 1.64 -15.90 18.78
CA GLY A 55 1.87 -16.14 20.19
C GLY A 55 1.05 -15.12 20.98
N VAL A 56 0.59 -15.52 22.16
CA VAL A 56 0.01 -14.59 23.12
C VAL A 56 1.07 -13.55 23.44
N ALA A 57 0.98 -12.37 22.79
CA ALA A 57 1.84 -11.25 23.13
C ALA A 57 1.64 -10.98 24.64
N GLN A 58 2.75 -10.81 25.37
CA GLN A 58 2.65 -10.36 26.74
C GLN A 58 1.91 -9.02 26.73
N PRO A 59 1.00 -8.76 27.66
CA PRO A 59 0.27 -7.51 27.69
C PRO A 59 1.28 -6.38 27.92
N GLU A 60 1.61 -5.68 26.86
CA GLU A 60 2.28 -4.39 26.91
C GLU A 60 1.32 -3.34 27.47
N ALA A 61 1.85 -2.16 27.76
CA ALA A 61 1.06 -1.05 28.27
C ALA A 61 -0.23 -0.85 27.42
N PRO A 62 -1.37 -0.59 28.05
CA PRO A 62 -2.60 -0.34 27.32
C PRO A 62 -2.38 0.85 26.35
N PRO A 63 -3.04 0.84 25.17
CA PRO A 63 -2.92 1.92 24.21
C PRO A 63 -3.39 3.26 24.84
N SER A 64 -2.86 4.37 24.32
CA SER A 64 -3.16 5.72 24.79
C SER A 64 -4.65 6.11 24.69
N LEU A 65 -5.37 5.46 23.80
CA LEU A 65 -6.83 5.58 23.60
C LEU A 65 -7.50 4.22 23.82
N PRO A 66 -8.77 4.20 24.27
CA PRO A 66 -9.54 2.96 24.33
C PRO A 66 -9.57 2.25 22.97
N PRO A 67 -9.33 0.93 22.89
CA PRO A 67 -9.27 0.20 21.61
C PRO A 67 -10.49 0.43 20.71
N ALA A 68 -11.69 0.55 21.27
CA ALA A 68 -12.90 0.82 20.50
C ALA A 68 -12.88 2.20 19.80
N GLN A 69 -12.23 3.21 20.40
CA GLN A 69 -12.05 4.53 19.77
C GLN A 69 -11.03 4.46 18.65
N ILE A 70 -9.93 3.73 18.85
CA ILE A 70 -8.92 3.49 17.81
C ILE A 70 -9.57 2.79 16.62
N ILE A 71 -10.30 1.69 16.84
CA ILE A 71 -10.99 0.93 15.80
C ILE A 71 -11.98 1.81 15.03
N SER A 72 -12.76 2.63 15.74
CA SER A 72 -13.70 3.55 15.08
C SER A 72 -13.01 4.63 14.24
N ALA A 73 -11.87 5.14 14.71
CA ALA A 73 -11.11 6.15 13.98
C ALA A 73 -10.41 5.58 12.75
N LEU A 74 -9.75 4.40 12.90
CA LEU A 74 -9.12 3.72 11.77
C LEU A 74 -10.14 3.36 10.69
N ALA A 75 -11.34 2.89 11.05
CA ALA A 75 -12.37 2.54 10.07
C ALA A 75 -12.83 3.75 9.24
N LYS A 76 -12.90 4.93 9.83
CA LYS A 76 -13.17 6.18 9.08
C LYS A 76 -12.02 6.54 8.12
N LYS A 77 -10.78 6.25 8.50
CA LYS A 77 -9.64 6.39 7.59
C LYS A 77 -9.72 5.41 6.43
N GLU A 78 -10.08 4.17 6.72
CA GLU A 78 -10.29 3.15 5.70
C GLU A 78 -11.45 3.48 4.76
N ASP A 79 -12.53 4.15 5.22
CA ASP A 79 -13.59 4.67 4.35
C ASP A 79 -13.01 5.64 3.31
N LEU A 80 -12.13 6.56 3.74
CA LEU A 80 -11.47 7.51 2.84
C LEU A 80 -10.51 6.81 1.86
N ASN A 81 -9.64 5.94 2.35
CA ASN A 81 -8.69 5.20 1.53
C ASN A 81 -9.42 4.34 0.47
N PHE A 82 -10.51 3.68 0.86
CA PHE A 82 -11.32 2.85 -0.02
C PHE A 82 -12.05 3.67 -1.09
N ALA A 83 -12.61 4.83 -0.72
CA ALA A 83 -13.31 5.72 -1.65
C ALA A 83 -12.36 6.40 -2.65
N GLU A 84 -11.15 6.74 -2.21
CA GLU A 84 -10.20 7.51 -3.02
C GLU A 84 -9.35 6.64 -3.95
N ARG A 85 -9.02 5.40 -3.55
CA ARG A 85 -8.17 4.51 -4.36
C ARG A 85 -8.64 4.37 -5.82
N PRO A 86 -9.95 4.24 -6.14
CA PRO A 86 -10.42 4.18 -7.52
C PRO A 86 -10.22 5.46 -8.34
N LEU A 87 -9.85 6.57 -7.69
CA LEU A 87 -9.56 7.84 -8.35
C LEU A 87 -8.11 7.93 -8.82
N TYR A 88 -7.29 6.88 -8.59
CA TYR A 88 -5.88 6.85 -8.96
C TYR A 88 -5.60 5.81 -10.06
N SER A 89 -4.77 6.22 -11.00
CA SER A 89 -4.03 5.33 -11.88
C SER A 89 -2.82 4.80 -11.12
N TYR A 90 -2.43 3.57 -11.35
CA TYR A 90 -1.22 2.97 -10.78
C TYR A 90 -0.72 1.81 -11.64
N ARG A 91 0.55 1.46 -11.48
CA ARG A 91 1.14 0.26 -12.06
C ARG A 91 1.05 -0.88 -11.06
N ARG A 92 0.68 -2.07 -11.53
CA ARG A 92 0.68 -3.29 -10.73
C ARG A 92 1.55 -4.35 -11.40
N THR A 93 2.55 -4.84 -10.68
CA THR A 93 3.41 -5.95 -11.13
C THR A 93 3.13 -7.17 -10.29
N VAL A 94 2.86 -8.30 -10.95
CA VAL A 94 2.69 -9.62 -10.32
C VAL A 94 3.85 -10.49 -10.71
N ARG A 95 4.50 -11.09 -9.71
CA ARG A 95 5.56 -12.07 -9.88
C ARG A 95 5.23 -13.31 -9.07
N ILE A 96 5.25 -14.48 -9.72
CA ILE A 96 5.09 -15.77 -9.06
C ILE A 96 6.34 -16.58 -9.34
N GLN A 97 6.92 -17.20 -8.32
CA GLN A 97 8.12 -18.01 -8.43
C GLN A 97 7.89 -19.38 -7.82
N GLU A 98 8.22 -20.42 -8.55
CA GLU A 98 8.39 -21.78 -8.05
C GLU A 98 9.86 -21.99 -7.71
N PHE A 99 10.14 -22.70 -6.62
CA PHE A 99 11.50 -22.97 -6.18
C PHE A 99 11.81 -24.47 -6.24
N GLY A 100 12.99 -24.78 -6.75
CA GLY A 100 13.53 -26.14 -6.75
C GLY A 100 14.06 -26.56 -5.37
N PRO A 101 14.49 -27.85 -5.24
CA PRO A 101 15.04 -28.37 -4.00
C PRO A 101 16.34 -27.67 -3.55
N ASP A 102 17.02 -26.99 -4.46
CA ASP A 102 18.22 -26.17 -4.17
C ASP A 102 17.88 -24.75 -3.68
N GLY A 103 16.60 -24.43 -3.53
CA GLY A 103 16.13 -23.12 -3.11
C GLY A 103 16.22 -22.03 -4.20
N LYS A 104 16.54 -22.39 -5.44
CA LYS A 104 16.57 -21.44 -6.56
C LYS A 104 15.26 -21.47 -7.33
N PRO A 105 14.88 -20.35 -7.96
CA PRO A 105 13.72 -20.31 -8.83
C PRO A 105 13.85 -21.36 -9.95
N SER A 106 12.85 -22.24 -10.07
CA SER A 106 12.74 -23.25 -11.12
C SER A 106 11.75 -22.84 -12.21
N GLY A 107 10.83 -21.95 -11.90
CA GLY A 107 9.86 -21.37 -12.81
C GLY A 107 9.39 -20.00 -12.32
N GLU A 108 8.96 -19.14 -13.24
CA GLU A 108 8.54 -17.79 -12.91
C GLU A 108 7.44 -17.32 -13.85
N TYR A 109 6.49 -16.55 -13.28
CA TYR A 109 5.51 -15.75 -14.02
C TYR A 109 5.73 -14.29 -13.69
N ASN A 110 5.75 -13.45 -14.73
CA ASN A 110 5.84 -12.00 -14.60
C ASN A 110 4.78 -11.32 -15.46
N ALA A 111 4.04 -10.39 -14.87
CA ALA A 111 3.12 -9.53 -15.58
C ALA A 111 3.09 -8.13 -14.97
N THR A 112 2.98 -7.12 -15.81
CA THR A 112 2.85 -5.72 -15.39
C THR A 112 1.63 -5.11 -16.06
N TYR A 113 0.77 -4.51 -15.24
CA TYR A 113 -0.48 -3.88 -15.64
C TYR A 113 -0.45 -2.41 -15.28
N GLN A 114 -1.12 -1.59 -16.09
CA GLN A 114 -1.46 -0.21 -15.78
C GLN A 114 -2.96 -0.12 -15.55
N VAL A 115 -3.35 0.36 -14.38
CA VAL A 115 -4.76 0.69 -14.12
C VAL A 115 -5.07 2.02 -14.80
N VAL A 116 -6.06 2.02 -15.64
CA VAL A 116 -6.48 3.18 -16.45
C VAL A 116 -8.00 3.35 -16.37
N ARG A 117 -8.47 4.55 -16.72
CA ARG A 117 -9.89 4.85 -16.79
C ARG A 117 -10.31 5.01 -18.24
N SER A 118 -11.40 4.36 -18.63
CA SER A 118 -12.02 4.54 -19.95
C SER A 118 -12.71 5.91 -20.05
N SER A 119 -13.09 6.30 -21.25
CA SER A 119 -13.90 7.50 -21.50
C SER A 119 -15.28 7.45 -20.82
N SER A 120 -15.80 6.25 -20.54
CA SER A 120 -17.03 6.03 -19.77
C SER A 120 -16.82 6.07 -18.25
N GLY A 121 -15.59 6.30 -17.75
CA GLY A 121 -15.25 6.34 -16.33
C GLY A 121 -14.96 4.98 -15.69
N GLN A 122 -15.07 3.87 -16.42
CA GLN A 122 -14.76 2.53 -15.90
C GLN A 122 -13.25 2.33 -15.77
N LEU A 123 -12.83 1.73 -14.64
CA LEU A 123 -11.46 1.30 -14.43
C LEU A 123 -11.24 -0.06 -15.09
N TYR A 124 -10.08 -0.23 -15.71
CA TYR A 124 -9.63 -1.52 -16.23
C TYR A 124 -8.10 -1.62 -16.17
N GLU A 125 -7.60 -2.85 -16.16
CA GLU A 125 -6.18 -3.13 -16.20
C GLU A 125 -5.74 -3.37 -17.65
N LYS A 126 -4.75 -2.60 -18.08
CA LYS A 126 -4.09 -2.77 -19.38
C LYS A 126 -2.74 -3.43 -19.14
N ALA A 127 -2.50 -4.60 -19.71
CA ALA A 127 -1.19 -5.22 -19.73
C ALA A 127 -0.21 -4.32 -20.49
N LEU A 128 0.96 -4.05 -19.90
CA LEU A 128 2.02 -3.24 -20.54
C LEU A 128 2.87 -4.08 -21.49
N ALA A 129 2.95 -5.38 -21.25
CA ALA A 129 3.57 -6.37 -22.10
C ALA A 129 2.77 -7.69 -22.00
N ALA A 130 2.97 -8.59 -22.95
CA ALA A 130 2.45 -9.95 -22.81
C ALA A 130 3.03 -10.59 -21.56
N PRO A 131 2.20 -11.25 -20.72
CA PRO A 131 2.73 -11.98 -19.57
C PRO A 131 3.72 -13.07 -20.01
N GLU A 132 4.83 -13.17 -19.27
CA GLU A 132 5.84 -14.20 -19.47
C GLU A 132 5.70 -15.26 -18.40
N SER A 133 5.68 -16.54 -18.79
CA SER A 133 5.59 -17.68 -17.88
C SER A 133 6.55 -18.78 -18.25
N SER A 134 7.32 -19.23 -17.26
CA SER A 134 8.12 -20.45 -17.29
C SER A 134 7.76 -21.39 -16.13
N LEU A 135 6.58 -21.18 -15.51
CA LEU A 135 6.07 -22.02 -14.43
C LEU A 135 5.94 -23.48 -14.90
N GLN A 136 6.29 -24.42 -14.04
CA GLN A 136 6.31 -25.85 -14.36
C GLN A 136 5.13 -26.59 -13.74
N TYR A 137 4.69 -26.18 -12.58
CA TYR A 137 3.67 -26.86 -11.78
C TYR A 137 2.37 -26.06 -11.69
N LEU A 138 2.46 -24.72 -11.56
CA LEU A 138 1.31 -23.84 -11.50
C LEU A 138 0.84 -23.48 -12.92
N GLN A 139 -0.45 -23.61 -13.14
CA GLN A 139 -1.11 -23.00 -14.27
C GLN A 139 -1.69 -21.66 -13.81
N PHE A 140 -1.31 -20.59 -14.48
CA PHE A 140 -1.71 -19.23 -14.13
C PHE A 140 -2.39 -18.58 -15.33
N GLU A 141 -3.64 -18.18 -15.15
CA GLU A 141 -4.46 -17.57 -16.19
C GLU A 141 -4.70 -16.06 -15.94
N PRO A 142 -5.13 -15.29 -16.94
CA PRO A 142 -5.39 -13.85 -16.79
C PRO A 142 -6.37 -13.51 -15.66
N ASP A 143 -7.40 -14.33 -15.44
CA ASP A 143 -8.38 -14.13 -14.38
C ASP A 143 -7.75 -14.25 -12.98
N ASP A 144 -6.75 -15.13 -12.82
CA ASP A 144 -5.98 -15.27 -11.60
C ASP A 144 -5.18 -13.98 -11.29
N ALA A 145 -4.66 -13.31 -12.32
CA ALA A 145 -3.96 -12.03 -12.16
C ALA A 145 -4.89 -10.94 -11.62
N HIS A 146 -6.13 -10.91 -12.09
CA HIS A 146 -7.14 -9.98 -11.59
C HIS A 146 -7.47 -10.26 -10.11
N TYR A 147 -7.68 -11.53 -9.77
CA TYR A 147 -7.92 -11.96 -8.40
C TYR A 147 -6.80 -11.52 -7.45
N LEU A 148 -5.53 -11.77 -7.79
CA LEU A 148 -4.39 -11.35 -6.98
C LEU A 148 -4.30 -9.84 -6.80
N GLY A 149 -4.90 -9.06 -7.67
CA GLY A 149 -5.00 -7.60 -7.52
C GLY A 149 -5.96 -7.16 -6.42
N SER A 150 -6.95 -7.98 -6.08
CA SER A 150 -8.00 -7.66 -5.11
C SER A 150 -7.72 -8.19 -3.69
N VAL A 151 -7.10 -9.36 -3.59
CA VAL A 151 -6.92 -10.08 -2.31
C VAL A 151 -6.16 -9.29 -1.24
N PRO A 152 -5.03 -8.63 -1.54
CA PRO A 152 -4.25 -7.96 -0.50
C PRO A 152 -4.83 -6.62 -0.03
N ALA A 153 -5.87 -6.13 -0.67
CA ALA A 153 -6.39 -4.78 -0.45
C ALA A 153 -7.56 -4.74 0.53
N PHE A 154 -7.49 -5.50 1.61
CA PHE A 154 -8.55 -5.51 2.63
C PHE A 154 -8.72 -4.13 3.28
N PRO A 155 -9.90 -3.47 3.19
CA PRO A 155 -10.25 -2.31 3.96
C PRO A 155 -11.15 -2.68 5.14
N LEU A 156 -10.81 -2.22 6.34
CA LEU A 156 -11.71 -2.34 7.49
C LEU A 156 -12.57 -1.06 7.61
N THR A 157 -13.51 -0.90 6.70
CA THR A 157 -14.40 0.27 6.63
C THR A 157 -15.48 0.26 7.73
N THR A 158 -16.13 1.39 7.94
CA THR A 158 -17.16 1.54 9.00
C THR A 158 -18.35 0.60 8.80
N ASP A 159 -18.77 0.35 7.58
CA ASP A 159 -19.85 -0.59 7.25
C ASP A 159 -19.41 -2.06 7.40
N GLN A 160 -18.12 -2.35 7.30
CA GLN A 160 -17.58 -3.69 7.50
C GLN A 160 -17.41 -4.05 8.99
N LEU A 161 -17.20 -3.08 9.88
CA LEU A 161 -16.96 -3.34 11.32
C LEU A 161 -17.99 -4.25 11.96
N ALA A 162 -19.25 -4.13 11.57
CA ALA A 162 -20.32 -4.97 12.13
C ALA A 162 -20.12 -6.48 11.88
N LYS A 163 -19.36 -6.84 10.85
CA LYS A 163 -19.09 -8.24 10.46
C LYS A 163 -17.92 -8.88 11.22
N TYR A 164 -17.11 -8.06 11.93
CA TYR A 164 -15.87 -8.51 12.53
C TYR A 164 -15.83 -8.38 14.05
N ASN A 165 -15.12 -9.30 14.70
CA ASN A 165 -14.54 -9.11 16.00
C ASN A 165 -13.14 -8.55 15.80
N VAL A 166 -12.88 -7.36 16.36
CA VAL A 166 -11.58 -6.71 16.29
C VAL A 166 -11.04 -6.59 17.71
N LYS A 167 -9.86 -7.17 17.95
CA LYS A 167 -9.26 -7.25 19.29
C LYS A 167 -7.86 -6.63 19.27
N PHE A 168 -7.60 -5.71 20.18
CA PHE A 168 -6.24 -5.22 20.44
C PHE A 168 -5.39 -6.35 21.01
N LEU A 169 -4.19 -6.54 20.48
CA LEU A 169 -3.23 -7.54 20.96
C LEU A 169 -2.06 -6.92 21.71
N SER A 170 -1.35 -6.00 21.08
CA SER A 170 -0.10 -5.40 21.57
C SER A 170 0.28 -4.17 20.72
N SER A 171 1.46 -3.62 20.98
CA SER A 171 2.14 -2.67 20.11
C SER A 171 3.43 -3.28 19.56
N GLU A 172 3.83 -2.86 18.36
CA GLU A 172 5.05 -3.31 17.70
C GLU A 172 5.55 -2.21 16.75
N LYS A 173 6.85 -2.15 16.55
CA LYS A 173 7.44 -1.25 15.56
C LYS A 173 7.53 -1.92 14.19
N VAL A 174 7.02 -1.25 13.16
CA VAL A 174 7.16 -1.64 11.76
C VAL A 174 8.08 -0.60 11.10
N ASP A 175 9.33 -0.98 10.84
CA ASP A 175 10.43 -0.06 10.51
C ASP A 175 10.51 1.08 11.54
N GLU A 176 10.24 2.33 11.13
CA GLU A 176 10.26 3.52 11.99
C GLU A 176 8.89 3.87 12.61
N ILE A 177 7.82 3.15 12.25
CA ILE A 177 6.45 3.45 12.66
C ILE A 177 6.07 2.61 13.89
N ASP A 178 5.69 3.26 14.99
CA ASP A 178 5.11 2.61 16.14
C ASP A 178 3.65 2.27 15.85
N CYS A 179 3.26 0.99 16.01
CA CYS A 179 1.97 0.46 15.57
C CYS A 179 1.23 -0.26 16.69
N TYR A 180 -0.06 -0.02 16.79
CA TYR A 180 -0.98 -0.92 17.47
C TYR A 180 -1.25 -2.15 16.61
N ILE A 181 -1.33 -3.32 17.25
CA ILE A 181 -1.64 -4.57 16.59
C ILE A 181 -3.07 -4.99 16.93
N PHE A 182 -3.87 -5.22 15.90
CA PHE A 182 -5.22 -5.72 16.03
C PHE A 182 -5.39 -7.05 15.32
N GLU A 183 -6.06 -7.98 15.99
CA GLU A 183 -6.55 -9.21 15.39
C GLU A 183 -7.97 -8.99 14.88
N VAL A 184 -8.24 -9.49 13.67
CA VAL A 184 -9.54 -9.36 12.99
C VAL A 184 -10.07 -10.72 12.64
N HIS A 185 -11.25 -11.07 13.16
CA HIS A 185 -11.96 -12.32 12.86
C HIS A 185 -13.40 -12.05 12.43
N PRO A 186 -13.90 -12.70 11.38
CA PRO A 186 -15.32 -12.68 11.05
C PRO A 186 -16.17 -13.20 12.20
N LYS A 187 -17.29 -12.52 12.51
CA LYS A 187 -18.28 -13.00 13.49
C LYS A 187 -19.04 -14.22 12.99
N VAL A 188 -19.35 -14.21 11.70
CA VAL A 188 -20.08 -15.29 11.01
C VAL A 188 -19.46 -15.41 9.63
N LEU A 189 -19.12 -16.62 9.22
CA LEU A 189 -18.64 -16.89 7.89
C LEU A 189 -19.80 -16.97 6.88
N ASP A 190 -19.57 -16.46 5.68
CA ASP A 190 -20.52 -16.49 4.57
C ASP A 190 -19.95 -17.37 3.44
N ARG A 191 -20.84 -18.13 2.77
CA ARG A 191 -20.47 -18.98 1.64
C ARG A 191 -20.15 -18.19 0.36
N LYS A 192 -20.80 -17.04 0.19
CA LYS A 192 -20.76 -16.26 -1.05
C LYS A 192 -19.80 -15.08 -0.97
N HIS A 193 -19.63 -14.53 0.22
CA HIS A 193 -18.86 -13.32 0.42
C HIS A 193 -17.68 -13.61 1.33
N PRO A 194 -16.49 -13.78 0.76
CA PRO A 194 -15.28 -13.98 1.55
C PRO A 194 -15.05 -12.83 2.52
N LEU A 195 -14.64 -13.16 3.74
CA LEU A 195 -14.33 -12.21 4.78
C LEU A 195 -12.85 -12.33 5.17
N PHE A 196 -12.23 -11.22 5.56
CA PHE A 196 -10.84 -11.22 5.95
C PHE A 196 -10.66 -11.80 7.36
N GLU A 197 -9.60 -12.59 7.54
CA GLU A 197 -9.15 -13.07 8.85
C GLU A 197 -7.64 -12.82 8.96
N GLY A 198 -7.20 -12.10 9.99
CA GLY A 198 -5.78 -11.79 10.13
C GLY A 198 -5.45 -10.71 11.14
N ILE A 199 -4.31 -10.06 10.90
CA ILE A 199 -3.71 -9.04 11.76
C ILE A 199 -3.58 -7.72 10.99
N LEU A 200 -3.84 -6.61 11.69
CA LEU A 200 -3.61 -5.25 11.22
C LEU A 200 -2.55 -4.58 12.10
N TRP A 201 -1.64 -3.84 11.48
CA TRP A 201 -0.74 -2.88 12.12
C TRP A 201 -1.25 -1.49 11.81
N VAL A 202 -1.54 -0.74 12.84
CA VAL A 202 -2.16 0.59 12.78
C VAL A 202 -1.21 1.59 13.39
N ASP A 203 -0.80 2.60 12.64
CA ASP A 203 0.03 3.71 13.12
C ASP A 203 -0.57 4.31 14.39
N GLU A 204 0.22 4.38 15.47
CA GLU A 204 -0.26 4.90 16.77
C GLU A 204 -0.65 6.37 16.73
N LYS A 205 -0.01 7.14 15.87
CA LYS A 205 -0.17 8.59 15.79
C LYS A 205 -1.30 9.01 14.85
N TYR A 206 -1.34 8.38 13.67
CA TYR A 206 -2.27 8.79 12.62
C TYR A 206 -3.46 7.85 12.45
N LEU A 207 -3.42 6.67 13.09
CA LEU A 207 -4.46 5.64 13.04
C LEU A 207 -4.78 5.14 11.62
N ASP A 208 -3.76 5.13 10.76
CA ASP A 208 -3.82 4.54 9.44
C ASP A 208 -3.31 3.10 9.47
N VAL A 209 -3.90 2.20 8.69
CA VAL A 209 -3.39 0.84 8.52
C VAL A 209 -2.15 0.87 7.65
N VAL A 210 -1.00 0.48 8.22
CA VAL A 210 0.29 0.46 7.51
C VAL A 210 0.66 -0.91 6.97
N LYS A 211 0.13 -1.98 7.61
CA LYS A 211 0.42 -3.35 7.24
C LYS A 211 -0.75 -4.27 7.59
N THR A 212 -0.96 -5.29 6.78
CA THR A 212 -1.90 -6.40 7.07
C THR A 212 -1.19 -7.74 6.88
N TYR A 213 -1.62 -8.76 7.63
CA TYR A 213 -1.22 -10.15 7.41
C TYR A 213 -2.44 -11.04 7.60
N GLY A 214 -2.91 -11.69 6.55
CA GLY A 214 -4.13 -12.46 6.65
C GLY A 214 -4.56 -13.10 5.34
N LYS A 215 -5.75 -13.65 5.38
CA LYS A 215 -6.38 -14.41 4.29
C LYS A 215 -7.86 -14.08 4.17
N TRP A 216 -8.44 -14.45 3.05
CA TRP A 216 -9.89 -14.45 2.86
C TRP A 216 -10.45 -15.83 3.21
N VAL A 217 -11.50 -15.87 3.99
CA VAL A 217 -12.16 -17.09 4.47
C VAL A 217 -13.65 -17.10 4.16
N THR A 218 -14.18 -18.30 3.96
CA THR A 218 -15.61 -18.58 3.81
C THR A 218 -16.00 -19.71 4.78
N ASP A 219 -17.27 -20.05 4.88
CA ASP A 219 -17.72 -21.21 5.68
C ASP A 219 -17.30 -22.57 5.09
N LEU A 220 -16.75 -22.58 3.88
CA LEU A 220 -16.14 -23.76 3.24
C LEU A 220 -14.64 -23.87 3.51
N GLY A 221 -14.08 -23.01 4.38
CA GLY A 221 -12.65 -22.92 4.66
C GLY A 221 -11.96 -21.80 3.86
N PRO A 222 -10.64 -21.82 3.73
CA PRO A 222 -9.91 -20.83 2.94
C PRO A 222 -10.44 -20.79 1.51
N MET A 223 -10.72 -19.60 1.03
CA MET A 223 -11.15 -19.45 -0.35
C MET A 223 -10.01 -19.76 -1.29
N HIS A 224 -10.25 -20.68 -2.20
CA HIS A 224 -9.41 -20.90 -3.36
C HIS A 224 -10.03 -20.17 -4.54
N ALA A 225 -9.33 -19.20 -5.08
CA ALA A 225 -9.70 -18.62 -6.36
C ALA A 225 -9.22 -19.54 -7.46
N GLY A 226 -10.14 -20.19 -8.10
CA GLY A 226 -9.81 -21.16 -9.14
C GLY A 226 -8.87 -22.25 -8.60
N SER A 227 -7.71 -22.42 -9.24
CA SER A 227 -6.68 -23.37 -8.85
C SER A 227 -5.59 -22.79 -7.97
N LEU A 228 -5.64 -21.48 -7.66
CA LEU A 228 -4.56 -20.84 -6.91
C LEU A 228 -4.65 -21.15 -5.42
N PRO A 229 -3.58 -21.70 -4.84
CA PRO A 229 -3.53 -22.09 -3.44
C PRO A 229 -3.19 -20.93 -2.50
N PHE A 230 -3.00 -19.70 -3.01
CA PHE A 230 -2.51 -18.57 -2.23
C PHE A 230 -3.59 -18.01 -1.32
N ASN A 231 -3.38 -18.09 -0.03
CA ASN A 231 -4.36 -17.63 0.93
C ASN A 231 -3.83 -16.67 2.00
N MET A 232 -2.54 -16.72 2.37
CA MET A 232 -1.95 -15.83 3.37
C MET A 232 -1.09 -14.77 2.69
N PHE A 233 -1.45 -13.49 2.90
CA PHE A 233 -0.71 -12.37 2.37
C PHE A 233 -0.22 -11.45 3.47
N GLU A 234 1.04 -11.05 3.40
CA GLU A 234 1.58 -9.89 4.08
C GLU A 234 1.55 -8.70 3.12
N THR A 235 0.83 -7.66 3.48
CA THR A 235 0.66 -6.48 2.62
C THR A 235 1.09 -5.23 3.37
N TYR A 236 2.01 -4.48 2.77
CA TYR A 236 2.42 -3.16 3.21
C TYR A 236 1.66 -2.09 2.45
N ARG A 237 1.51 -0.94 3.08
CA ARG A 237 0.89 0.23 2.47
C ARG A 237 1.84 1.41 2.52
N GLU A 238 1.70 2.32 1.56
CA GLU A 238 2.43 3.58 1.52
C GLU A 238 1.47 4.76 1.58
N ASN A 239 1.98 5.89 2.08
CA ASN A 239 1.26 7.14 2.09
C ASN A 239 1.37 7.82 0.71
N VAL A 240 0.26 7.94 0.01
CA VAL A 240 0.15 8.60 -1.29
C VAL A 240 -0.26 10.05 -1.09
N GLU A 241 0.54 10.97 -1.63
CA GLU A 241 0.33 12.44 -1.55
C GLU A 241 0.17 13.00 -0.12
N GLY A 242 0.70 12.29 0.90
CA GLY A 242 0.56 12.71 2.29
C GLY A 242 -0.85 12.57 2.87
N LYS A 243 -1.76 11.85 2.21
CA LYS A 243 -3.19 11.78 2.56
C LYS A 243 -3.76 10.39 2.68
N TYR A 244 -3.45 9.50 1.75
CA TYR A 244 -4.11 8.20 1.61
C TYR A 244 -3.11 7.06 1.72
N TRP A 245 -3.53 5.96 2.32
CA TRP A 245 -2.68 4.78 2.49
C TRP A 245 -3.14 3.67 1.56
N PHE A 246 -2.36 3.40 0.51
CA PHE A 246 -2.67 2.38 -0.47
C PHE A 246 -1.67 1.22 -0.41
N PRO A 247 -2.06 -0.02 -0.76
CA PRO A 247 -1.12 -1.12 -0.89
C PRO A 247 0.01 -0.76 -1.85
N ASN A 248 1.26 -1.00 -1.44
CA ASN A 248 2.44 -0.82 -2.30
C ASN A 248 3.19 -2.14 -2.55
N TYR A 249 3.12 -3.06 -1.59
CA TYR A 249 3.79 -4.35 -1.69
C TYR A 249 2.97 -5.43 -0.99
N SER A 250 2.84 -6.59 -1.63
CA SER A 250 2.24 -7.76 -1.01
C SER A 250 3.04 -9.03 -1.32
N ARG A 251 3.06 -9.97 -0.38
CA ARG A 251 3.79 -11.21 -0.48
C ARG A 251 3.01 -12.35 0.14
N SER A 252 3.05 -13.51 -0.53
CA SER A 252 2.61 -14.80 -0.01
C SER A 252 3.69 -15.83 -0.26
N GLU A 253 3.97 -16.68 0.71
CA GLU A 253 4.90 -17.81 0.56
C GLU A 253 4.33 -19.03 1.25
N ASP A 254 4.37 -20.16 0.57
CA ASP A 254 4.02 -21.44 1.16
C ASP A 254 4.60 -22.61 0.33
N VAL A 255 4.45 -23.84 0.83
CA VAL A 255 4.77 -25.07 0.12
C VAL A 255 3.48 -25.76 -0.27
N TYR A 256 3.27 -25.94 -1.56
CA TYR A 256 2.06 -26.53 -2.11
C TYR A 256 2.31 -27.92 -2.70
N LYS A 257 1.35 -28.83 -2.50
CA LYS A 257 1.36 -30.12 -3.16
C LYS A 257 0.74 -30.00 -4.55
N LEU A 258 1.60 -29.90 -5.55
CA LEU A 258 1.21 -29.75 -6.96
C LEU A 258 1.68 -30.98 -7.73
N ASN A 259 0.74 -31.72 -8.35
CA ASN A 259 1.02 -32.93 -9.11
C ASN A 259 1.89 -33.96 -8.35
N GLY A 260 1.69 -34.08 -7.01
CA GLY A 260 2.44 -35.01 -6.16
C GLY A 260 3.81 -34.50 -5.71
N HIS A 261 4.20 -33.29 -6.04
CA HIS A 261 5.42 -32.62 -5.62
C HIS A 261 5.15 -31.56 -4.56
N ASP A 262 6.05 -31.44 -3.58
CA ASP A 262 6.06 -30.32 -2.65
C ASP A 262 6.82 -29.17 -3.33
N VAL A 263 6.09 -28.15 -3.78
CA VAL A 263 6.61 -27.00 -4.53
C VAL A 263 6.53 -25.76 -3.64
N PRO A 264 7.66 -25.22 -3.19
CA PRO A 264 7.68 -23.90 -2.57
C PRO A 264 7.36 -22.83 -3.61
N VAL A 265 6.41 -21.97 -3.27
CA VAL A 265 5.95 -20.90 -4.17
C VAL A 265 5.96 -19.56 -3.44
N ARG A 266 6.46 -18.55 -4.12
CA ARG A 266 6.40 -17.14 -3.68
C ARG A 266 5.57 -16.33 -4.68
N VAL A 267 4.61 -15.59 -4.15
CA VAL A 267 3.89 -14.56 -4.89
C VAL A 267 4.31 -13.19 -4.37
N THR A 268 4.64 -12.30 -5.27
CA THR A 268 4.94 -10.90 -4.97
C THR A 268 4.08 -10.00 -5.85
N ILE A 269 3.42 -9.03 -5.24
CA ILE A 269 2.63 -8.02 -5.94
C ILE A 269 3.15 -6.65 -5.52
N LYS A 270 3.43 -5.79 -6.50
CA LYS A 270 3.85 -4.41 -6.26
C LYS A 270 2.88 -3.46 -6.91
N TRP A 271 2.54 -2.39 -6.19
CA TRP A 271 1.80 -1.26 -6.73
C TRP A 271 2.70 -0.03 -6.66
N SER A 272 2.76 0.73 -7.74
CA SER A 272 3.61 1.91 -7.85
C SER A 272 3.01 2.95 -8.78
N ASP A 273 3.64 4.11 -8.85
CA ASP A 273 3.29 5.18 -9.78
C ASP A 273 1.84 5.68 -9.63
N PHE A 274 1.38 5.78 -8.38
CA PHE A 274 0.06 6.33 -8.09
C PHE A 274 -0.06 7.76 -8.59
N LYS A 275 -1.07 8.02 -9.42
CA LYS A 275 -1.38 9.35 -9.98
C LYS A 275 -2.88 9.54 -10.00
N ALA A 276 -3.37 10.62 -9.42
CA ALA A 276 -4.78 10.95 -9.50
C ALA A 276 -5.23 11.09 -10.96
N PHE A 277 -6.39 10.53 -11.29
CA PHE A 277 -6.99 10.80 -12.59
C PHE A 277 -7.41 12.27 -12.67
N PRO A 278 -7.31 12.91 -13.84
CA PRO A 278 -7.85 14.24 -14.01
C PRO A 278 -9.36 14.23 -13.68
N PRO A 279 -9.89 15.32 -13.13
CA PRO A 279 -11.34 15.46 -12.91
C PRO A 279 -12.09 15.16 -14.19
N VAL A 280 -13.19 14.41 -14.07
CA VAL A 280 -14.07 14.17 -15.22
C VAL A 280 -14.76 15.50 -15.52
N GLU A 281 -14.42 16.15 -16.63
CA GLU A 281 -15.19 17.27 -17.14
C GLU A 281 -16.58 16.74 -17.51
N VAL A 282 -17.55 16.97 -16.63
CA VAL A 282 -18.95 16.76 -16.99
C VAL A 282 -19.28 17.83 -18.02
N SER A 283 -19.25 17.45 -19.28
CA SER A 283 -19.73 18.31 -20.37
C SER A 283 -21.16 18.72 -20.01
N ARG A 284 -21.32 19.95 -19.55
CA ARG A 284 -22.69 20.48 -19.39
C ARG A 284 -23.39 20.33 -20.74
N PRO A 285 -24.57 19.72 -20.78
CA PRO A 285 -25.35 19.72 -22.01
C PRO A 285 -25.44 21.16 -22.48
N ALA A 286 -25.08 21.39 -23.75
CA ALA A 286 -25.17 22.72 -24.36
C ALA A 286 -26.56 23.23 -24.05
N THR A 287 -26.63 24.36 -23.34
CA THR A 287 -27.91 25.04 -23.06
C THR A 287 -28.46 25.37 -24.44
N THR A 288 -29.50 24.65 -24.86
CA THR A 288 -30.22 24.93 -26.08
C THR A 288 -30.78 26.34 -25.93
N GLN A 289 -30.13 27.29 -26.60
CA GLN A 289 -30.59 28.66 -26.64
C GLN A 289 -32.02 28.65 -27.26
N PRO A 290 -33.04 29.21 -26.61
CA PRO A 290 -34.35 29.22 -27.22
C PRO A 290 -34.28 29.90 -28.59
N PRO A 291 -35.01 29.42 -29.60
CA PRO A 291 -34.99 30.04 -30.90
C PRO A 291 -35.42 31.51 -30.77
N ALA A 292 -34.61 32.38 -31.39
CA ALA A 292 -34.87 33.81 -31.43
C ALA A 292 -36.30 34.05 -31.94
N ALA A 293 -37.09 34.86 -31.19
CA ALA A 293 -38.44 35.18 -31.57
C ALA A 293 -38.46 35.87 -32.94
N ALA A 294 -39.32 35.36 -33.82
CA ALA A 294 -39.53 35.94 -35.15
C ALA A 294 -39.97 37.40 -35.03
N PRO A 295 -39.50 38.30 -35.91
CA PRO A 295 -39.86 39.70 -35.88
C PRO A 295 -41.37 39.82 -36.19
N ALA A 296 -42.08 40.61 -35.33
CA ALA A 296 -43.48 40.88 -35.50
C ALA A 296 -43.74 41.64 -36.82
N ALA A 297 -44.67 41.14 -37.65
CA ALA A 297 -45.13 41.80 -38.85
C ALA A 297 -45.80 43.14 -38.45
N LYS A 298 -45.40 44.24 -39.09
CA LYS A 298 -46.04 45.53 -38.96
C LYS A 298 -47.35 45.54 -39.75
N PRO A 299 -48.35 46.32 -39.25
CA PRO A 299 -49.68 46.42 -39.90
C PRO A 299 -49.69 47.11 -41.25
#